data_b7d9a3e1370ce498101c7c0e959dac57
#
_entry.id   b7d9a3e1370ce498101c7c0e959dac57
#
_cell.length_a   1.000
_cell.length_b   1.000
_cell.length_c   1.000
_cell.angle_alpha   90.00
_cell.angle_beta   90.00
_cell.angle_gamma   90.00
#
_symmetry.space_group_name_H-M   'P 1'
#
loop_
_entity.id
_entity.type
_entity.pdbx_description
1 polymer ?
#
loop_
_entity_poly.entity_id
_entity_poly.type
_entity_poly.pdbx_seq_one_letter_code
_entity_poly.pdbx_strand_id
1 'polypeptide(L)'
;MLVECRQVEQVVELLIRQKTMIHNALEALQAQPIVSPAALAQLRQTLLQLEEQVQQLEAKLLTTVEARYPAEMPLLCSIPGIGRKTAAYLLLFAGGFTSFQNPRQLIAKAGLCPREFSSGTSVRGKARITKMGGALIRSKLFMCSWSARRANGACRALYDRLVAKGKNGKLALIAVCNKLLKQAYAIVTSGVPYQADFTKKVAVPLAF
;
A
#
# COMPACT_ATOMS: atom_id res chain seq x y z
N MET A 1 -9.44 19.33 7.66
CA MET A 1 -8.20 18.97 6.97
C MET A 1 -8.00 17.45 6.78
N LEU A 2 -7.86 16.58 7.80
CA LEU A 2 -7.74 15.12 7.57
C LEU A 2 -8.99 14.51 6.91
N VAL A 3 -10.17 14.99 7.26
CA VAL A 3 -11.44 14.57 6.64
C VAL A 3 -11.47 14.97 5.17
N GLU A 4 -11.10 16.19 4.85
CA GLU A 4 -10.99 16.70 3.47
C GLU A 4 -9.99 15.90 2.64
N CYS A 5 -8.79 15.62 3.20
CA CYS A 5 -7.81 14.76 2.51
C CYS A 5 -8.38 13.37 2.19
N ARG A 6 -9.15 12.78 3.11
CA ARG A 6 -9.82 11.49 2.86
C ARG A 6 -10.91 11.58 1.79
N GLN A 7 -11.64 12.70 1.75
CA GLN A 7 -12.61 12.95 0.68
C GLN A 7 -11.91 13.06 -0.68
N VAL A 8 -10.80 13.82 -0.75
CA VAL A 8 -9.98 13.90 -1.97
C VAL A 8 -9.43 12.53 -2.36
N GLU A 9 -8.93 11.73 -1.40
CA GLU A 9 -8.49 10.35 -1.63
C GLU A 9 -9.61 9.50 -2.25
N GLN A 10 -10.84 9.59 -1.73
CA GLN A 10 -11.99 8.85 -2.26
C GLN A 10 -12.35 9.28 -3.69
N VAL A 11 -12.29 10.57 -3.98
CA VAL A 11 -12.53 11.11 -5.33
C VAL A 11 -11.45 10.62 -6.30
N VAL A 12 -10.17 10.68 -5.92
CA VAL A 12 -9.06 10.15 -6.73
C VAL A 12 -9.26 8.67 -7.06
N GLU A 13 -9.66 7.86 -6.09
CA GLU A 13 -9.94 6.43 -6.31
C GLU A 13 -11.12 6.20 -7.25
N LEU A 14 -12.17 7.04 -7.15
CA LEU A 14 -13.31 6.98 -8.07
C LEU A 14 -12.87 7.30 -9.50
N LEU A 15 -12.11 8.39 -9.71
CA LEU A 15 -11.61 8.78 -11.03
C LEU A 15 -10.67 7.71 -11.62
N ILE A 16 -9.81 7.08 -10.81
CA ILE A 16 -8.95 5.96 -11.26
C ILE A 16 -9.80 4.77 -11.73
N ARG A 17 -10.89 4.46 -11.04
CA ARG A 17 -11.82 3.39 -11.48
C ARG A 17 -12.51 3.76 -12.80
N GLN A 18 -12.99 4.99 -12.93
CA GLN A 18 -13.59 5.48 -14.19
C GLN A 18 -12.57 5.42 -15.32
N LYS A 19 -11.33 5.86 -15.10
CA LYS A 19 -10.23 5.77 -16.05
C LYS A 19 -10.04 4.32 -16.53
N THR A 20 -10.02 3.36 -15.60
CA THR A 20 -9.87 1.93 -15.94
C THR A 20 -11.06 1.43 -16.77
N MET A 21 -12.28 1.83 -16.43
CA MET A 21 -13.48 1.46 -17.21
C MET A 21 -13.42 2.02 -18.64
N ILE A 22 -13.06 3.29 -18.81
CA ILE A 22 -12.92 3.93 -20.13
C ILE A 22 -11.79 3.27 -20.92
N HIS A 23 -10.65 2.97 -20.31
CA HIS A 23 -9.55 2.27 -20.96
C HIS A 23 -9.96 0.89 -21.47
N ASN A 24 -10.64 0.09 -20.65
CA ASN A 24 -11.14 -1.23 -21.05
C ASN A 24 -12.19 -1.12 -22.16
N ALA A 25 -13.07 -0.11 -22.12
CA ALA A 25 -14.05 0.15 -23.17
C ALA A 25 -13.36 0.53 -24.48
N LEU A 26 -12.30 1.34 -24.42
CA LEU A 26 -11.50 1.74 -25.58
C LEU A 26 -10.82 0.52 -26.22
N GLU A 27 -10.20 -0.36 -25.43
CA GLU A 27 -9.58 -1.60 -25.92
C GLU A 27 -10.62 -2.53 -26.54
N ALA A 28 -11.77 -2.72 -25.89
CA ALA A 28 -12.86 -3.55 -26.40
C ALA A 28 -13.44 -3.02 -27.72
N LEU A 29 -13.56 -1.70 -27.86
CA LEU A 29 -14.04 -1.07 -29.09
C LEU A 29 -13.02 -1.22 -30.22
N GLN A 30 -11.72 -1.04 -29.93
CA GLN A 30 -10.65 -1.21 -30.92
C GLN A 30 -10.50 -2.64 -31.45
N ALA A 31 -10.94 -3.64 -30.68
CA ALA A 31 -10.93 -5.04 -31.10
C ALA A 31 -12.06 -5.41 -32.05
N GLN A 32 -13.02 -4.51 -32.31
CA GLN A 32 -14.14 -4.77 -33.21
C GLN A 32 -13.73 -4.60 -34.67
N PRO A 33 -14.29 -5.37 -35.63
CA PRO A 33 -13.93 -5.29 -37.04
C PRO A 33 -14.37 -3.97 -37.69
N ILE A 34 -15.41 -3.31 -37.18
CA ILE A 34 -15.91 -2.01 -37.62
C ILE A 34 -15.99 -1.10 -36.41
N VAL A 35 -15.26 0.02 -36.47
CA VAL A 35 -15.13 0.95 -35.36
C VAL A 35 -15.49 2.36 -35.78
N SER A 36 -16.33 3.03 -35.02
CA SER A 36 -16.65 4.45 -35.23
C SER A 36 -15.48 5.34 -34.80
N PRO A 37 -14.88 6.15 -35.73
CA PRO A 37 -13.80 7.08 -35.35
C PRO A 37 -14.25 8.11 -34.31
N ALA A 38 -15.51 8.57 -34.38
CA ALA A 38 -16.06 9.53 -33.43
C ALA A 38 -16.14 8.96 -32.01
N ALA A 39 -16.58 7.69 -31.87
CA ALA A 39 -16.63 7.01 -30.58
C ALA A 39 -15.23 6.84 -29.96
N LEU A 40 -14.23 6.45 -30.77
CA LEU A 40 -12.84 6.36 -30.31
C LEU A 40 -12.28 7.71 -29.86
N ALA A 41 -12.52 8.76 -30.65
CA ALA A 41 -12.06 10.11 -30.33
C ALA A 41 -12.64 10.58 -28.99
N GLN A 42 -13.94 10.37 -28.76
CA GLN A 42 -14.62 10.75 -27.52
C GLN A 42 -14.06 9.99 -26.29
N LEU A 43 -13.86 8.67 -26.40
CA LEU A 43 -13.29 7.89 -25.29
C LEU A 43 -11.85 8.31 -24.98
N ARG A 44 -11.02 8.58 -25.99
CA ARG A 44 -9.66 9.09 -25.79
C ARG A 44 -9.65 10.44 -25.10
N GLN A 45 -10.51 11.37 -25.53
CA GLN A 45 -10.63 12.69 -24.90
C GLN A 45 -11.05 12.56 -23.43
N THR A 46 -12.05 11.72 -23.13
CA THR A 46 -12.49 11.46 -21.76
C THR A 46 -11.34 10.86 -20.91
N LEU A 47 -10.56 9.96 -21.48
CA LEU A 47 -9.42 9.35 -20.79
C LEU A 47 -8.36 10.40 -20.41
N LEU A 48 -8.02 11.30 -21.33
CA LEU A 48 -7.07 12.40 -21.08
C LEU A 48 -7.56 13.34 -19.98
N GLN A 49 -8.85 13.71 -20.00
CA GLN A 49 -9.46 14.55 -18.97
C GLN A 49 -9.38 13.89 -17.58
N LEU A 50 -9.70 12.59 -17.49
CA LEU A 50 -9.61 11.84 -16.23
C LEU A 50 -8.16 11.74 -15.72
N GLU A 51 -7.20 11.59 -16.63
CA GLU A 51 -5.77 11.55 -16.28
C GLU A 51 -5.32 12.88 -15.66
N GLU A 52 -5.69 13.98 -16.29
CA GLU A 52 -5.36 15.32 -15.80
C GLU A 52 -6.00 15.59 -14.42
N GLN A 53 -7.28 15.28 -14.25
CA GLN A 53 -7.98 15.44 -12.97
C GLN A 53 -7.34 14.60 -11.86
N VAL A 54 -6.96 13.35 -12.14
CA VAL A 54 -6.26 12.48 -11.17
C VAL A 54 -4.93 13.10 -10.78
N GLN A 55 -4.13 13.56 -11.75
CA GLN A 55 -2.83 14.19 -11.48
C GLN A 55 -2.94 15.45 -10.62
N GLN A 56 -3.90 16.32 -10.92
CA GLN A 56 -4.13 17.56 -10.17
C GLN A 56 -4.53 17.26 -8.71
N LEU A 57 -5.49 16.36 -8.52
CA LEU A 57 -5.95 15.99 -7.17
C LEU A 57 -4.88 15.25 -6.37
N GLU A 58 -4.12 14.35 -6.99
CA GLU A 58 -3.00 13.67 -6.33
C GLU A 58 -1.90 14.67 -5.93
N ALA A 59 -1.55 15.62 -6.78
CA ALA A 59 -0.58 16.66 -6.46
C ALA A 59 -1.03 17.51 -5.27
N LYS A 60 -2.29 17.96 -5.26
CA LYS A 60 -2.88 18.69 -4.14
C LYS A 60 -2.87 17.87 -2.86
N LEU A 61 -3.25 16.60 -2.94
CA LEU A 61 -3.24 15.69 -1.79
C LEU A 61 -1.84 15.55 -1.21
N LEU A 62 -0.83 15.31 -2.06
CA LEU A 62 0.56 15.19 -1.65
C LEU A 62 1.06 16.45 -0.92
N THR A 63 0.87 17.63 -1.51
CA THR A 63 1.27 18.91 -0.92
C THR A 63 0.61 19.12 0.45
N THR A 64 -0.70 18.81 0.56
CA THR A 64 -1.43 18.97 1.82
C THR A 64 -0.93 18.01 2.91
N VAL A 65 -0.64 16.74 2.54
CA VAL A 65 -0.13 15.73 3.48
C VAL A 65 1.30 16.04 3.89
N GLU A 66 2.15 16.48 2.98
CA GLU A 66 3.53 16.89 3.26
C GLU A 66 3.59 18.09 4.21
N ALA A 67 2.74 19.08 4.01
CA ALA A 67 2.63 20.22 4.90
C ALA A 67 2.15 19.83 6.31
N ARG A 68 1.31 18.80 6.40
CA ARG A 68 0.77 18.31 7.69
C ARG A 68 1.72 17.38 8.44
N TYR A 69 2.53 16.61 7.72
CA TYR A 69 3.43 15.59 8.27
C TYR A 69 4.87 15.76 7.73
N PRO A 70 5.50 16.94 7.98
CA PRO A 70 6.80 17.26 7.40
C PRO A 70 7.93 16.36 7.92
N ALA A 71 7.81 15.85 9.16
CA ALA A 71 8.80 14.95 9.75
C ALA A 71 8.60 13.50 9.30
N GLU A 72 7.34 13.03 9.24
CA GLU A 72 7.02 11.63 8.98
C GLU A 72 7.14 11.26 7.50
N MET A 73 6.90 12.21 6.59
CA MET A 73 7.02 11.96 5.14
C MET A 73 8.43 11.53 4.74
N PRO A 74 9.51 12.25 5.08
CA PRO A 74 10.88 11.81 4.76
C PRO A 74 11.23 10.46 5.41
N LEU A 75 10.76 10.23 6.65
CA LEU A 75 10.98 8.98 7.37
C LEU A 75 10.38 7.79 6.61
N LEU A 76 9.13 7.89 6.16
CA LEU A 76 8.48 6.83 5.38
C LEU A 76 9.15 6.64 4.01
N CYS A 77 9.54 7.72 3.34
CA CYS A 77 10.23 7.67 2.05
C CYS A 77 11.63 7.06 2.17
N SER A 78 12.26 7.06 3.35
CA SER A 78 13.55 6.40 3.57
C SER A 78 13.46 4.88 3.47
N ILE A 79 12.26 4.28 3.58
CA ILE A 79 12.06 2.83 3.48
C ILE A 79 12.15 2.40 2.00
N PRO A 80 13.14 1.58 1.60
CA PRO A 80 13.25 1.13 0.23
C PRO A 80 11.99 0.36 -0.21
N GLY A 81 11.33 0.88 -1.25
CA GLY A 81 10.08 0.36 -1.78
C GLY A 81 8.83 1.18 -1.42
N ILE A 82 8.95 2.18 -0.54
CA ILE A 82 7.86 3.12 -0.24
C ILE A 82 8.16 4.46 -0.91
N GLY A 83 7.37 4.82 -1.92
CA GLY A 83 7.47 6.12 -2.60
C GLY A 83 6.56 7.18 -1.96
N ARG A 84 6.76 8.46 -2.34
CA ARG A 84 6.01 9.63 -1.82
C ARG A 84 4.50 9.42 -1.79
N LYS A 85 3.90 8.95 -2.89
CA LYS A 85 2.45 8.68 -2.94
C LYS A 85 2.03 7.67 -1.87
N THR A 86 2.72 6.55 -1.75
CA THR A 86 2.36 5.52 -0.77
C THR A 86 2.59 6.01 0.66
N ALA A 87 3.65 6.80 0.92
CA ALA A 87 3.90 7.42 2.22
C ALA A 87 2.72 8.32 2.62
N ALA A 88 2.25 9.18 1.71
CA ALA A 88 1.09 10.05 1.95
C ALA A 88 -0.19 9.23 2.27
N TYR A 89 -0.48 8.21 1.47
CA TYR A 89 -1.63 7.32 1.73
C TYR A 89 -1.50 6.57 3.06
N LEU A 90 -0.29 6.17 3.47
CA LEU A 90 -0.03 5.55 4.76
C LEU A 90 -0.30 6.52 5.92
N LEU A 91 0.13 7.78 5.81
CA LEU A 91 -0.12 8.81 6.82
C LEU A 91 -1.61 9.12 6.96
N LEU A 92 -2.35 9.23 5.86
CA LEU A 92 -3.80 9.42 5.88
C LEU A 92 -4.52 8.21 6.50
N PHE A 93 -4.15 7.01 6.10
CA PHE A 93 -4.71 5.77 6.61
C PHE A 93 -4.45 5.59 8.11
N ALA A 94 -3.22 5.86 8.53
CA ALA A 94 -2.78 5.70 9.92
C ALA A 94 -3.11 6.92 10.81
N GLY A 95 -3.52 8.07 10.22
CA GLY A 95 -3.72 9.31 10.98
C GLY A 95 -2.43 9.78 11.67
N GLY A 96 -1.30 9.74 10.97
CA GLY A 96 0.01 10.07 11.52
C GLY A 96 0.59 9.03 12.49
N PHE A 97 0.03 7.83 12.53
CA PHE A 97 0.43 6.69 13.39
C PHE A 97 0.17 6.88 14.91
N THR A 98 -0.31 8.03 15.35
CA THR A 98 -0.48 8.36 16.76
C THR A 98 -1.53 7.53 17.49
N SER A 99 -2.51 6.99 16.77
CA SER A 99 -3.61 6.20 17.34
C SER A 99 -3.29 4.73 17.58
N PHE A 100 -2.08 4.27 17.23
CA PHE A 100 -1.69 2.87 17.36
C PHE A 100 -0.66 2.68 18.46
N GLN A 101 -0.92 1.78 19.39
CA GLN A 101 0.02 1.39 20.44
C GLN A 101 1.08 0.40 19.95
N ASN A 102 0.77 -0.36 18.90
CA ASN A 102 1.69 -1.36 18.35
C ASN A 102 1.41 -1.63 16.86
N PRO A 103 2.38 -2.20 16.14
CA PRO A 103 2.23 -2.45 14.71
C PRO A 103 1.16 -3.49 14.38
N ARG A 104 0.75 -4.35 15.35
CA ARG A 104 -0.30 -5.37 15.12
C ARG A 104 -1.65 -4.72 14.90
N GLN A 105 -1.96 -3.63 15.62
CA GLN A 105 -3.21 -2.86 15.43
C GLN A 105 -3.27 -2.23 14.04
N LEU A 106 -2.17 -1.66 13.55
CA LEU A 106 -2.08 -1.10 12.20
C LEU A 106 -2.27 -2.19 11.13
N ILE A 107 -1.65 -3.36 11.31
CA ILE A 107 -1.78 -4.52 10.43
C ILE A 107 -3.22 -5.04 10.41
N ALA A 108 -3.88 -5.08 11.58
CA ALA A 108 -5.29 -5.47 11.70
C ALA A 108 -6.20 -4.49 10.95
N LYS A 109 -6.02 -3.18 11.15
CA LYS A 109 -6.75 -2.14 10.42
C LYS A 109 -6.54 -2.23 8.91
N ALA A 110 -5.32 -2.59 8.46
CA ALA A 110 -5.03 -2.82 7.05
C ALA A 110 -5.62 -4.13 6.51
N GLY A 111 -6.17 -5.00 7.35
CA GLY A 111 -6.73 -6.29 6.98
C GLY A 111 -5.68 -7.29 6.47
N LEU A 112 -4.42 -7.14 6.93
CA LEU A 112 -3.29 -8.00 6.58
C LEU A 112 -3.01 -9.08 7.64
N CYS A 113 -3.85 -9.20 8.68
CA CYS A 113 -3.74 -10.27 9.66
C CYS A 113 -4.05 -11.62 9.02
N PRO A 114 -3.25 -12.66 9.30
CA PRO A 114 -3.61 -14.02 8.95
C PRO A 114 -4.91 -14.40 9.69
N ARG A 115 -5.83 -15.02 8.98
CA ARG A 115 -7.02 -15.64 9.54
C ARG A 115 -6.93 -17.14 9.30
N GLU A 116 -6.93 -17.90 10.36
CA GLU A 116 -7.07 -19.34 10.28
C GLU A 116 -8.55 -19.69 10.06
N PHE A 117 -8.76 -20.67 9.22
CA PHE A 117 -10.08 -21.20 8.93
C PHE A 117 -10.10 -22.66 9.40
N SER A 118 -10.49 -22.86 10.64
CA SER A 118 -10.66 -24.20 11.19
C SER A 118 -12.03 -24.32 11.86
N SER A 119 -12.71 -25.42 11.62
CA SER A 119 -13.95 -25.78 12.32
C SER A 119 -13.79 -27.21 12.83
N GLY A 120 -13.75 -27.34 14.15
CA GLY A 120 -13.50 -28.63 14.79
C GLY A 120 -12.15 -29.23 14.43
N THR A 121 -12.05 -30.56 14.50
CA THR A 121 -10.82 -31.31 14.22
C THR A 121 -10.62 -31.65 12.74
N SER A 122 -11.68 -31.64 11.95
CA SER A 122 -11.71 -32.17 10.56
C SER A 122 -11.56 -31.10 9.47
N VAL A 123 -11.99 -29.85 9.71
CA VAL A 123 -11.96 -28.80 8.67
C VAL A 123 -10.77 -27.88 8.90
N ARG A 124 -9.74 -28.02 8.06
CA ARG A 124 -8.58 -27.11 8.00
C ARG A 124 -8.55 -26.39 6.65
N GLY A 125 -9.08 -25.18 6.61
CA GLY A 125 -8.99 -24.33 5.42
C GLY A 125 -7.63 -23.68 5.23
N LYS A 126 -7.30 -23.24 3.99
CA LYS A 126 -6.07 -22.48 3.73
C LYS A 126 -6.12 -21.14 4.44
N ALA A 127 -5.11 -20.81 5.21
CA ALA A 127 -4.96 -19.51 5.86
C ALA A 127 -4.99 -18.38 4.83
N ARG A 128 -5.78 -17.34 5.11
CA ARG A 128 -5.94 -16.14 4.28
C ARG A 128 -5.81 -14.90 5.15
N ILE A 129 -5.60 -13.74 4.54
CA ILE A 129 -5.69 -12.46 5.24
C ILE A 129 -7.17 -12.09 5.48
N THR A 130 -7.43 -11.32 6.53
CA THR A 130 -8.81 -10.94 6.94
C THR A 130 -9.52 -10.12 5.87
N LYS A 131 -8.79 -9.26 5.12
CA LYS A 131 -9.31 -8.30 4.14
C LYS A 131 -10.34 -7.30 4.71
N MET A 132 -10.51 -7.23 6.01
CA MET A 132 -11.41 -6.29 6.68
C MET A 132 -10.77 -4.89 6.64
N GLY A 133 -11.44 -3.92 6.01
CA GLY A 133 -10.93 -2.56 5.86
C GLY A 133 -9.70 -2.46 4.95
N GLY A 134 -9.14 -1.27 4.84
CA GLY A 134 -7.84 -0.97 4.24
C GLY A 134 -7.58 -1.49 2.81
N ALA A 135 -8.60 -1.65 1.97
CA ALA A 135 -8.44 -2.21 0.62
C ALA A 135 -7.44 -1.41 -0.23
N LEU A 136 -7.56 -0.08 -0.19
CA LEU A 136 -6.69 0.83 -0.92
C LEU A 136 -5.24 0.70 -0.44
N ILE A 137 -5.02 0.76 0.87
CA ILE A 137 -3.65 0.68 1.39
C ILE A 137 -3.02 -0.69 1.14
N ARG A 138 -3.80 -1.78 1.16
CA ARG A 138 -3.29 -3.10 0.76
C ARG A 138 -2.85 -3.14 -0.70
N SER A 139 -3.62 -2.53 -1.61
CA SER A 139 -3.27 -2.43 -3.04
C SER A 139 -1.96 -1.65 -3.23
N LYS A 140 -1.84 -0.47 -2.60
CA LYS A 140 -0.62 0.35 -2.66
C LYS A 140 0.60 -0.41 -2.08
N LEU A 141 0.45 -1.03 -0.91
CA LEU A 141 1.51 -1.83 -0.30
C LEU A 141 1.90 -3.06 -1.12
N PHE A 142 0.95 -3.67 -1.81
CA PHE A 142 1.26 -4.80 -2.70
C PHE A 142 2.17 -4.36 -3.85
N MET A 143 1.90 -3.20 -4.46
CA MET A 143 2.80 -2.62 -5.46
C MET A 143 4.17 -2.28 -4.87
N CYS A 144 4.21 -1.70 -3.67
CA CYS A 144 5.47 -1.43 -2.95
C CYS A 144 6.25 -2.70 -2.63
N SER A 145 5.58 -3.83 -2.37
CA SER A 145 6.24 -5.09 -2.05
C SER A 145 7.10 -5.63 -3.21
N TRP A 146 6.74 -5.35 -4.47
CA TRP A 146 7.53 -5.68 -5.64
C TRP A 146 8.86 -4.90 -5.68
N SER A 147 8.81 -3.60 -5.40
CA SER A 147 10.01 -2.76 -5.31
C SER A 147 10.85 -3.12 -4.08
N ALA A 148 10.20 -3.31 -2.92
CA ALA A 148 10.87 -3.67 -1.68
C ALA A 148 11.57 -5.03 -1.75
N ARG A 149 11.01 -6.01 -2.44
CA ARG A 149 11.69 -7.29 -2.69
C ARG A 149 13.06 -7.12 -3.36
N ARG A 150 13.22 -6.07 -4.18
CA ARG A 150 14.49 -5.79 -4.87
C ARG A 150 15.42 -4.90 -4.06
N ALA A 151 14.89 -3.85 -3.45
CA ALA A 151 15.68 -2.77 -2.86
C ALA A 151 15.83 -2.85 -1.33
N ASN A 152 14.99 -3.63 -0.62
CA ASN A 152 14.99 -3.75 0.83
C ASN A 152 15.50 -5.13 1.25
N GLY A 153 16.70 -5.21 1.80
CA GLY A 153 17.36 -6.48 2.17
C GLY A 153 16.53 -7.35 3.10
N ALA A 154 15.91 -6.76 4.12
CA ALA A 154 15.05 -7.49 5.06
C ALA A 154 13.76 -8.02 4.41
N CYS A 155 13.21 -7.32 3.42
CA CYS A 155 12.05 -7.76 2.64
C CYS A 155 12.43 -8.86 1.66
N ARG A 156 13.59 -8.74 0.99
CA ARG A 156 14.15 -9.77 0.11
C ARG A 156 14.35 -11.08 0.87
N ALA A 157 15.08 -11.05 1.98
CA ALA A 157 15.33 -12.23 2.79
C ALA A 157 14.06 -12.92 3.27
N LEU A 158 13.02 -12.14 3.63
CA LEU A 158 11.72 -12.70 4.00
C LEU A 158 11.04 -13.39 2.81
N TYR A 159 11.04 -12.74 1.65
CA TYR A 159 10.42 -13.28 0.43
C TYR A 159 11.10 -14.60 0.02
N ASP A 160 12.43 -14.59 -0.12
CA ASP A 160 13.21 -15.72 -0.58
C ASP A 160 13.07 -16.93 0.39
N ARG A 161 13.10 -16.67 1.69
CA ARG A 161 12.85 -17.70 2.71
C ARG A 161 11.47 -18.35 2.59
N LEU A 162 10.43 -17.58 2.28
CA LEU A 162 9.07 -18.11 2.12
C LEU A 162 8.93 -18.92 0.85
N VAL A 163 9.51 -18.45 -0.26
CA VAL A 163 9.52 -19.17 -1.53
C VAL A 163 10.31 -20.48 -1.41
N ALA A 164 11.48 -20.45 -0.79
CA ALA A 164 12.28 -21.67 -0.50
C ALA A 164 11.52 -22.71 0.34
N LYS A 165 10.57 -22.26 1.19
CA LYS A 165 9.65 -23.14 1.94
C LYS A 165 8.42 -23.58 1.11
N GLY A 166 8.43 -23.43 -0.21
CA GLY A 166 7.34 -23.83 -1.10
C GLY A 166 6.10 -22.93 -1.03
N LYS A 167 6.18 -21.74 -0.44
CA LYS A 167 5.05 -20.81 -0.42
C LYS A 167 4.92 -20.09 -1.77
N ASN A 168 3.68 -19.89 -2.23
CA ASN A 168 3.39 -19.15 -3.45
C ASN A 168 3.95 -17.72 -3.37
N GLY A 169 4.53 -17.20 -4.47
CA GLY A 169 5.13 -15.86 -4.54
C GLY A 169 4.18 -14.73 -4.16
N LYS A 170 2.88 -14.84 -4.53
CA LYS A 170 1.86 -13.86 -4.13
C LYS A 170 1.66 -13.84 -2.62
N LEU A 171 1.68 -15.00 -1.95
CA LEU A 171 1.61 -15.09 -0.49
C LEU A 171 2.87 -14.47 0.15
N ALA A 172 4.04 -14.73 -0.42
CA ALA A 172 5.30 -14.15 0.05
C ALA A 172 5.28 -12.61 -0.06
N LEU A 173 4.73 -12.04 -1.16
CA LEU A 173 4.56 -10.59 -1.31
C LEU A 173 3.60 -10.00 -0.25
N ILE A 174 2.52 -10.70 0.10
CA ILE A 174 1.63 -10.26 1.18
C ILE A 174 2.36 -10.24 2.54
N ALA A 175 3.26 -11.19 2.79
CA ALA A 175 4.10 -11.15 3.98
C ALA A 175 5.09 -9.97 3.96
N VAL A 176 5.60 -9.59 2.78
CA VAL A 176 6.40 -8.37 2.60
C VAL A 176 5.57 -7.12 2.89
N CYS A 177 4.30 -7.03 2.45
CA CYS A 177 3.40 -5.91 2.82
C CYS A 177 3.30 -5.76 4.34
N ASN A 178 3.12 -6.87 5.06
CA ASN A 178 3.08 -6.88 6.52
C ASN A 178 4.42 -6.40 7.12
N LYS A 179 5.56 -6.82 6.55
CA LYS A 179 6.89 -6.36 6.96
C LYS A 179 7.06 -4.85 6.74
N LEU A 180 6.63 -4.33 5.60
CA LEU A 180 6.68 -2.89 5.29
C LEU A 180 5.86 -2.06 6.29
N LEU A 181 4.66 -2.51 6.68
CA LEU A 181 3.87 -1.82 7.72
C LEU A 181 4.57 -1.81 9.08
N LYS A 182 5.25 -2.91 9.44
CA LYS A 182 6.04 -2.96 10.67
C LYS A 182 7.23 -1.99 10.63
N GLN A 183 7.91 -1.90 9.49
CA GLN A 183 9.00 -0.95 9.30
C GLN A 183 8.48 0.49 9.34
N ALA A 184 7.38 0.79 8.64
CA ALA A 184 6.75 2.10 8.65
C ALA A 184 6.38 2.55 10.07
N TYR A 185 5.72 1.68 10.83
CA TYR A 185 5.38 1.94 12.23
C TYR A 185 6.62 2.21 13.08
N ALA A 186 7.63 1.34 13.01
CA ALA A 186 8.85 1.47 13.82
C ALA A 186 9.61 2.77 13.51
N ILE A 187 9.73 3.14 12.24
CA ILE A 187 10.46 4.33 11.78
C ILE A 187 9.74 5.60 12.22
N VAL A 188 8.42 5.68 12.03
CA VAL A 188 7.67 6.87 12.46
C VAL A 188 7.65 7.02 13.98
N THR A 189 7.52 5.92 14.73
CA THR A 189 7.52 5.98 16.20
C THR A 189 8.88 6.25 16.82
N SER A 190 9.96 5.81 16.17
CA SER A 190 11.33 6.08 16.64
C SER A 190 11.89 7.43 16.18
N GLY A 191 11.33 8.02 15.12
CA GLY A 191 11.87 9.22 14.48
C GLY A 191 13.21 9.00 13.75
N VAL A 192 13.65 7.73 13.60
CA VAL A 192 14.92 7.38 12.97
C VAL A 192 14.68 6.85 11.56
N PRO A 193 15.37 7.39 10.52
CA PRO A 193 15.26 6.88 9.15
C PRO A 193 15.64 5.41 9.02
N TYR A 194 15.20 4.78 7.93
CA TYR A 194 15.48 3.38 7.65
C TYR A 194 17.00 3.10 7.63
N GLN A 195 17.40 2.06 8.35
CA GLN A 195 18.75 1.54 8.38
C GLN A 195 18.75 0.09 7.90
N ALA A 196 19.55 -0.22 6.87
CA ALA A 196 19.58 -1.55 6.26
C ALA A 196 20.03 -2.63 7.26
N ASP A 197 21.02 -2.30 8.10
CA ASP A 197 21.66 -3.21 9.05
C ASP A 197 21.18 -3.01 10.49
N PHE A 198 19.93 -2.55 10.67
CA PHE A 198 19.37 -2.37 11.98
C PHE A 198 19.25 -3.72 12.70
N THR A 199 20.26 -4.07 13.48
CA THR A 199 20.19 -5.12 14.50
C THR A 199 19.59 -4.52 15.76
N LYS A 200 18.43 -5.05 16.19
CA LYS A 200 17.86 -4.69 17.48
C LYS A 200 18.89 -4.96 18.55
N LYS A 201 19.53 -3.92 19.11
CA LYS A 201 20.32 -4.09 20.33
C LYS A 201 19.37 -4.72 21.35
N VAL A 202 19.61 -5.96 21.71
CA VAL A 202 18.94 -6.62 22.82
C VAL A 202 19.27 -5.76 24.03
N ALA A 203 18.27 -5.14 24.63
CA ALA A 203 18.47 -4.47 25.92
C ALA A 203 18.99 -5.56 26.87
N VAL A 204 20.26 -5.44 27.26
CA VAL A 204 20.83 -6.27 28.31
C VAL A 204 20.00 -5.96 29.55
N PRO A 205 19.35 -6.95 30.18
CA PRO A 205 18.67 -6.69 31.44
C PRO A 205 19.72 -6.18 32.43
N LEU A 206 19.47 -4.99 32.98
CA LEU A 206 20.24 -4.50 34.11
C LEU A 206 20.13 -5.57 35.20
N ALA A 207 21.22 -6.28 35.45
CA ALA A 207 21.35 -7.14 36.61
C ALA A 207 21.27 -6.24 37.84
N PHE A 208 20.22 -6.44 38.65
CA PHE A 208 20.13 -5.95 40.00
C PHE A 208 20.85 -6.93 40.95
#